data_d4057af54d8914a32e0784bea9efabb8
#
_entry.id   d4057af54d8914a32e0784bea9efabb8
#
_cell.length_a   1.000
_cell.length_b   1.000
_cell.length_c   1.000
_cell.angle_alpha   90.00
_cell.angle_beta   90.00
_cell.angle_gamma   90.00
#
_symmetry.space_group_name_H-M   'P 1'
#
loop_
_entity.id
_entity.type
_entity.pdbx_description
1 polymer ?
#
loop_
_entity_poly.entity_id
_entity_poly.type
_entity_poly.pdbx_seq_one_letter_code
_entity_poly.pdbx_strand_id
1 'polypeptide(L)'
;MSARKKLSTFFSRYAVVIIFVIITLIAIPPSGLSIKYILQEIITRLGRNSFLVLALLLPIYAGMGLNFGMTLGAMAGQVGLIFAVNYGISNWQGLVFALLVGLPISVLLGYVCGLVMNRAKGREMVTGYILAFFINGIYQFFVMYMLGSVIPMGNKSIVLSRGYGIRNTLNLESVRQSLDNIVMLRVGGFSIPLVTFIVIALLCVFVVWFKKTKLGQDMRAVGQDMAVAEAAGIPVEKTRIVAIIISTVLACAGQIIFLQNMGNLATYNAHDQTGFFAVAAILVGGASVTHASIANVFLGVTLLHAMFVVSPLAGQKLFGSAMIGEYFRQFIGYGVIAISLVLYAWRTRKAAAEARLSLRGAQNGPGKGNGKPAVGNGGQA
;
A
#
# COMPACT_ATOMS: atom_id res chain seq x y z
N MET A 1 5.26 30.87 17.91
CA MET A 1 5.66 30.28 16.59
C MET A 1 4.99 31.11 15.52
N SER A 2 5.74 31.83 14.68
CA SER A 2 5.22 32.80 13.68
C SER A 2 4.26 32.11 12.69
N ALA A 3 3.17 32.80 12.30
CA ALA A 3 2.18 32.33 11.33
C ALA A 3 2.85 31.85 10.01
N ARG A 4 3.93 32.48 9.61
CA ARG A 4 4.78 32.09 8.47
C ARG A 4 5.40 30.69 8.63
N LYS A 5 5.82 30.28 9.84
CA LYS A 5 6.34 28.94 10.13
C LYS A 5 5.23 27.86 10.07
N LYS A 6 4.04 28.17 10.58
CA LYS A 6 2.86 27.29 10.49
C LYS A 6 2.44 27.06 9.04
N LEU A 7 2.41 28.12 8.24
CA LEU A 7 2.03 28.07 6.84
C LEU A 7 3.05 27.26 6.00
N SER A 8 4.35 27.49 6.21
CA SER A 8 5.43 26.74 5.56
C SER A 8 5.38 25.23 5.90
N THR A 9 5.09 24.88 7.16
CA THR A 9 4.94 23.47 7.59
C THR A 9 3.69 22.83 6.97
N PHE A 10 2.59 23.56 6.86
CA PHE A 10 1.37 23.11 6.20
C PHE A 10 1.59 22.85 4.70
N PHE A 11 2.16 23.81 3.98
CA PHE A 11 2.50 23.63 2.55
C PHE A 11 3.48 22.48 2.34
N SER A 12 4.51 22.34 3.15
CA SER A 12 5.44 21.21 3.06
C SER A 12 4.78 19.85 3.32
N ARG A 13 3.75 19.80 4.18
CA ARG A 13 3.04 18.55 4.50
C ARG A 13 2.05 18.14 3.41
N TYR A 14 1.37 19.10 2.81
CA TYR A 14 0.31 18.86 1.83
C TYR A 14 0.71 19.22 0.39
N ALA A 15 2.00 19.49 0.13
CA ALA A 15 2.48 19.86 -1.19
C ALA A 15 2.07 18.87 -2.28
N VAL A 16 2.21 17.57 -2.02
CA VAL A 16 1.83 16.51 -2.97
C VAL A 16 0.33 16.54 -3.24
N VAL A 17 -0.49 16.65 -2.19
CA VAL A 17 -1.95 16.74 -2.30
C VAL A 17 -2.35 17.93 -3.17
N ILE A 18 -1.77 19.11 -2.89
CA ILE A 18 -2.08 20.36 -3.61
C ILE A 18 -1.69 20.26 -5.08
N ILE A 19 -0.50 19.71 -5.37
CA ILE A 19 -0.03 19.51 -6.75
C ILE A 19 -0.99 18.57 -7.49
N PHE A 20 -1.42 17.45 -6.89
CA PHE A 20 -2.37 16.53 -7.52
C PHE A 20 -3.73 17.15 -7.77
N VAL A 21 -4.25 17.94 -6.82
CA VAL A 21 -5.50 18.69 -7.01
C VAL A 21 -5.37 19.65 -8.21
N ILE A 22 -4.29 20.43 -8.27
CA ILE A 22 -4.07 21.40 -9.35
C ILE A 22 -3.95 20.68 -10.70
N ILE A 23 -3.13 19.65 -10.80
CA ILE A 23 -2.94 18.88 -12.05
C ILE A 23 -4.27 18.27 -12.50
N THR A 24 -5.02 17.67 -11.58
CA THR A 24 -6.33 17.05 -11.89
C THR A 24 -7.32 18.10 -12.40
N LEU A 25 -7.41 19.25 -11.72
CA LEU A 25 -8.32 20.34 -12.14
C LEU A 25 -7.95 20.91 -13.52
N ILE A 26 -6.66 21.05 -13.82
CA ILE A 26 -6.18 21.49 -15.13
C ILE A 26 -6.47 20.44 -16.23
N ALA A 27 -6.43 19.16 -15.89
CA ALA A 27 -6.65 18.07 -16.85
C ALA A 27 -8.14 17.79 -17.16
N ILE A 28 -9.06 18.20 -16.30
CA ILE A 28 -10.53 18.00 -16.51
C ILE A 28 -11.03 18.67 -17.79
N PRO A 29 -10.83 19.98 -18.05
CA PRO A 29 -11.36 20.61 -19.25
C PRO A 29 -10.86 20.00 -20.56
N PRO A 30 -9.55 19.75 -20.76
CA PRO A 30 -9.07 19.12 -21.98
C PRO A 30 -9.50 17.66 -22.13
N SER A 31 -9.83 16.94 -21.05
CA SER A 31 -10.29 15.54 -21.16
C SER A 31 -11.62 15.42 -21.92
N GLY A 32 -12.47 16.46 -21.90
CA GLY A 32 -13.80 16.44 -22.50
C GLY A 32 -14.81 15.52 -21.81
N LEU A 33 -14.46 14.97 -20.65
CA LEU A 33 -15.33 14.10 -19.86
C LEU A 33 -16.37 14.91 -19.09
N SER A 34 -17.60 14.42 -19.00
CA SER A 34 -18.60 15.04 -18.13
C SER A 34 -18.23 14.82 -16.65
N ILE A 35 -18.49 15.83 -15.82
CA ILE A 35 -18.23 15.73 -14.37
C ILE A 35 -18.96 14.55 -13.76
N LYS A 36 -20.18 14.26 -14.24
CA LYS A 36 -20.96 13.09 -13.79
C LYS A 36 -20.22 11.77 -14.05
N TYR A 37 -19.62 11.60 -15.23
CA TYR A 37 -18.84 10.43 -15.57
C TYR A 37 -17.60 10.31 -14.67
N ILE A 38 -16.85 11.41 -14.47
CA ILE A 38 -15.67 11.43 -13.60
C ILE A 38 -16.04 11.01 -12.16
N LEU A 39 -17.14 11.56 -11.63
CA LEU A 39 -17.60 11.20 -10.28
C LEU A 39 -18.03 9.73 -10.19
N GLN A 40 -18.74 9.20 -11.20
CA GLN A 40 -19.11 7.77 -11.24
C GLN A 40 -17.87 6.87 -11.25
N GLU A 41 -16.86 7.22 -12.06
CA GLU A 41 -15.61 6.48 -12.11
C GLU A 41 -14.84 6.55 -10.77
N ILE A 42 -14.83 7.70 -10.11
CA ILE A 42 -14.22 7.86 -8.79
C ILE A 42 -14.93 6.96 -7.76
N ILE A 43 -16.27 6.93 -7.74
CA ILE A 43 -17.05 6.06 -6.84
C ILE A 43 -16.66 4.59 -7.07
N THR A 44 -16.65 4.14 -8.32
CA THR A 44 -16.29 2.76 -8.68
C THR A 44 -14.85 2.44 -8.24
N ARG A 45 -13.91 3.35 -8.48
CA ARG A 45 -12.49 3.17 -8.12
C ARG A 45 -12.24 3.26 -6.63
N LEU A 46 -13.01 4.06 -5.89
CA LEU A 46 -13.00 4.05 -4.42
C LEU A 46 -13.41 2.67 -3.89
N GLY A 47 -14.51 2.11 -4.36
CA GLY A 47 -14.93 0.75 -4.01
C GLY A 47 -13.86 -0.30 -4.31
N ARG A 48 -13.22 -0.20 -5.46
CA ARG A 48 -12.24 -1.18 -5.94
C ARG A 48 -10.88 -1.12 -5.23
N ASN A 49 -10.36 0.09 -4.95
CA ASN A 49 -8.96 0.27 -4.53
C ASN A 49 -8.79 0.58 -3.04
N SER A 50 -9.80 1.14 -2.36
CA SER A 50 -9.64 1.59 -0.97
C SER A 50 -9.27 0.45 -0.02
N PHE A 51 -9.77 -0.77 -0.26
CA PHE A 51 -9.46 -1.93 0.57
C PHE A 51 -7.96 -2.26 0.54
N LEU A 52 -7.34 -2.26 -0.64
CA LEU A 52 -5.90 -2.49 -0.82
C LEU A 52 -5.06 -1.42 -0.14
N VAL A 53 -5.46 -0.15 -0.25
CA VAL A 53 -4.72 0.96 0.36
C VAL A 53 -4.84 0.93 1.89
N LEU A 54 -6.01 0.54 2.43
CA LEU A 54 -6.22 0.34 3.87
C LEU A 54 -5.30 -0.75 4.45
N ALA A 55 -4.97 -1.79 3.67
CA ALA A 55 -4.07 -2.86 4.09
C ALA A 55 -2.63 -2.36 4.41
N LEU A 56 -2.22 -1.19 3.89
CA LEU A 56 -0.93 -0.57 4.18
C LEU A 56 -0.86 0.11 5.56
N LEU A 57 -1.99 0.39 6.20
CA LEU A 57 -1.99 1.14 7.47
C LEU A 57 -1.28 0.39 8.60
N LEU A 58 -1.47 -0.92 8.69
CA LEU A 58 -0.92 -1.73 9.79
C LEU A 58 0.61 -1.80 9.80
N PRO A 59 1.31 -2.08 8.67
CA PRO A 59 2.77 -1.99 8.61
C PRO A 59 3.32 -0.60 8.92
N ILE A 60 2.61 0.47 8.48
CA ILE A 60 3.01 1.84 8.79
C ILE A 60 2.90 2.09 10.31
N TYR A 61 1.84 1.60 10.97
CA TYR A 61 1.71 1.71 12.43
C TYR A 61 2.79 0.94 13.19
N ALA A 62 3.26 -0.20 12.64
CA ALA A 62 4.34 -1.00 13.19
C ALA A 62 5.75 -0.45 12.86
N GLY A 63 5.86 0.72 12.24
CA GLY A 63 7.14 1.35 11.91
C GLY A 63 7.92 0.68 10.78
N MET A 64 7.26 -0.21 10.01
CA MET A 64 7.90 -0.91 8.88
C MET A 64 7.80 -0.13 7.57
N GLY A 65 7.18 1.04 7.60
CA GLY A 65 7.00 1.90 6.44
C GLY A 65 5.99 1.34 5.43
N LEU A 66 6.21 1.67 4.16
CA LEU A 66 5.34 1.25 3.06
C LEU A 66 5.62 -0.21 2.70
N ASN A 67 4.64 -1.09 2.90
CA ASN A 67 4.79 -2.51 2.65
C ASN A 67 4.64 -2.87 1.17
N PHE A 68 5.73 -2.90 0.42
CA PHE A 68 5.74 -3.42 -0.95
C PHE A 68 5.55 -4.94 -1.01
N GLY A 69 5.79 -5.66 0.09
CA GLY A 69 5.50 -7.09 0.21
C GLY A 69 4.00 -7.42 0.18
N MET A 70 3.10 -6.43 0.18
CA MET A 70 1.66 -6.67 0.01
C MET A 70 1.31 -7.38 -1.31
N THR A 71 2.16 -7.27 -2.34
CA THR A 71 2.00 -7.99 -3.61
C THR A 71 1.98 -9.51 -3.43
N LEU A 72 2.61 -10.04 -2.37
CA LEU A 72 2.55 -11.47 -2.04
C LEU A 72 1.11 -11.89 -1.69
N GLY A 73 0.40 -11.03 -0.94
CA GLY A 73 -1.02 -11.24 -0.66
C GLY A 73 -1.87 -11.17 -1.93
N ALA A 74 -1.57 -10.22 -2.81
CA ALA A 74 -2.24 -10.11 -4.11
C ALA A 74 -2.06 -11.37 -4.96
N MET A 75 -0.84 -11.95 -5.02
CA MET A 75 -0.57 -13.24 -5.69
C MET A 75 -1.40 -14.37 -5.09
N ALA A 76 -1.49 -14.45 -3.76
CA ALA A 76 -2.31 -15.45 -3.08
C ALA A 76 -3.80 -15.34 -3.46
N GLY A 77 -4.34 -14.11 -3.53
CA GLY A 77 -5.71 -13.87 -4.00
C GLY A 77 -5.93 -14.27 -5.45
N GLN A 78 -4.95 -14.05 -6.32
CA GLN A 78 -5.00 -14.49 -7.72
C GLN A 78 -5.04 -16.00 -7.84
N VAL A 79 -4.21 -16.72 -7.07
CA VAL A 79 -4.25 -18.20 -7.01
C VAL A 79 -5.66 -18.66 -6.61
N GLY A 80 -6.25 -18.05 -5.59
CA GLY A 80 -7.62 -18.37 -5.18
C GLY A 80 -8.65 -18.18 -6.30
N LEU A 81 -8.56 -17.07 -7.05
CA LEU A 81 -9.46 -16.80 -8.19
C LEU A 81 -9.24 -17.79 -9.35
N ILE A 82 -7.99 -18.16 -9.65
CA ILE A 82 -7.69 -19.19 -10.66
C ILE A 82 -8.41 -20.51 -10.31
N PHE A 83 -8.33 -20.94 -9.05
CA PHE A 83 -9.02 -22.14 -8.60
C PHE A 83 -10.54 -21.99 -8.60
N ALA A 84 -11.10 -20.83 -8.23
CA ALA A 84 -12.53 -20.57 -8.31
C ALA A 84 -13.05 -20.73 -9.75
N VAL A 85 -12.35 -20.17 -10.73
CA VAL A 85 -12.67 -20.32 -12.16
C VAL A 85 -12.48 -21.75 -12.64
N ASN A 86 -11.42 -22.45 -12.16
CA ASN A 86 -11.18 -23.84 -12.51
C ASN A 86 -12.34 -24.79 -12.08
N TYR A 87 -12.86 -24.57 -10.87
CA TYR A 87 -13.98 -25.36 -10.35
C TYR A 87 -15.35 -24.84 -10.78
N GLY A 88 -15.41 -23.79 -11.58
CA GLY A 88 -16.68 -23.23 -12.08
C GLY A 88 -17.54 -22.60 -10.98
N ILE A 89 -16.94 -22.21 -9.85
CA ILE A 89 -17.67 -21.57 -8.74
C ILE A 89 -17.92 -20.12 -9.12
N SER A 90 -19.20 -19.75 -9.20
CA SER A 90 -19.64 -18.44 -9.68
C SER A 90 -20.17 -17.56 -8.54
N ASN A 91 -20.43 -16.30 -8.88
CA ASN A 91 -21.00 -15.30 -7.97
C ASN A 91 -20.16 -15.07 -6.71
N TRP A 92 -20.80 -14.60 -5.62
CA TRP A 92 -20.15 -14.32 -4.34
C TRP A 92 -19.51 -15.59 -3.71
N GLN A 93 -20.04 -16.79 -4.02
CA GLN A 93 -19.46 -18.06 -3.55
C GLN A 93 -18.06 -18.27 -4.12
N GLY A 94 -17.82 -17.90 -5.40
CA GLY A 94 -16.50 -17.92 -6.01
C GLY A 94 -15.51 -16.99 -5.32
N LEU A 95 -15.96 -15.81 -4.87
CA LEU A 95 -15.10 -14.87 -4.12
C LEU A 95 -14.75 -15.40 -2.73
N VAL A 96 -15.71 -16.00 -2.01
CA VAL A 96 -15.48 -16.63 -0.71
C VAL A 96 -14.52 -17.82 -0.86
N PHE A 97 -14.74 -18.67 -1.87
CA PHE A 97 -13.84 -19.78 -2.16
C PHE A 97 -12.43 -19.30 -2.49
N ALA A 98 -12.29 -18.28 -3.34
CA ALA A 98 -10.99 -17.67 -3.65
C ALA A 98 -10.29 -17.14 -2.39
N LEU A 99 -11.04 -16.52 -1.47
CA LEU A 99 -10.50 -16.07 -0.19
C LEU A 99 -10.06 -17.24 0.69
N LEU A 100 -10.86 -18.29 0.79
CA LEU A 100 -10.52 -19.49 1.60
C LEU A 100 -9.25 -20.18 1.10
N VAL A 101 -9.04 -20.26 -0.22
CA VAL A 101 -7.82 -20.81 -0.82
C VAL A 101 -6.65 -19.82 -0.67
N GLY A 102 -6.87 -18.54 -0.88
CA GLY A 102 -5.83 -17.51 -0.81
C GLY A 102 -5.37 -17.20 0.60
N LEU A 103 -6.23 -17.38 1.63
CA LEU A 103 -5.94 -17.04 3.01
C LEU A 103 -4.74 -17.82 3.58
N PRO A 104 -4.69 -19.17 3.55
CA PRO A 104 -3.53 -19.91 4.07
C PRO A 104 -2.25 -19.58 3.31
N ILE A 105 -2.33 -19.35 1.99
CA ILE A 105 -1.18 -18.95 1.17
C ILE A 105 -0.69 -17.57 1.59
N SER A 106 -1.61 -16.61 1.79
CA SER A 106 -1.28 -15.25 2.20
C SER A 106 -0.69 -15.17 3.62
N VAL A 107 -1.16 -16.02 4.55
CA VAL A 107 -0.59 -16.15 5.90
C VAL A 107 0.84 -16.68 5.83
N LEU A 108 1.08 -17.74 5.05
CA LEU A 108 2.41 -18.33 4.86
C LEU A 108 3.37 -17.31 4.24
N LEU A 109 2.98 -16.69 3.13
CA LEU A 109 3.80 -15.68 2.45
C LEU A 109 4.02 -14.44 3.32
N GLY A 110 3.01 -14.01 4.08
CA GLY A 110 3.11 -12.92 5.04
C GLY A 110 4.07 -13.23 6.18
N TYR A 111 4.07 -14.46 6.69
CA TYR A 111 5.01 -14.92 7.71
C TYR A 111 6.45 -14.89 7.19
N VAL A 112 6.70 -15.48 6.02
CA VAL A 112 8.04 -15.45 5.38
C VAL A 112 8.50 -14.02 5.13
N CYS A 113 7.63 -13.16 4.61
CA CYS A 113 7.91 -11.75 4.38
C CYS A 113 8.26 -11.03 5.69
N GLY A 114 7.48 -11.25 6.74
CA GLY A 114 7.72 -10.68 8.07
C GLY A 114 9.07 -11.11 8.66
N LEU A 115 9.44 -12.38 8.54
CA LEU A 115 10.74 -12.88 8.98
C LEU A 115 11.91 -12.20 8.26
N VAL A 116 11.84 -12.09 6.93
CA VAL A 116 12.89 -11.48 6.11
C VAL A 116 12.99 -9.97 6.41
N MET A 117 11.86 -9.27 6.50
CA MET A 117 11.82 -7.84 6.81
C MET A 117 12.35 -7.54 8.22
N ASN A 118 12.12 -8.42 9.19
CA ASN A 118 12.66 -8.27 10.54
C ASN A 118 14.20 -8.34 10.60
N ARG A 119 14.81 -9.14 9.73
CA ARG A 119 16.27 -9.20 9.62
C ARG A 119 16.86 -7.98 8.92
N ALA A 120 16.04 -7.27 8.14
CA ALA A 120 16.44 -6.09 7.37
C ALA A 120 15.97 -4.78 8.03
N LYS A 121 16.07 -4.67 9.37
CA LYS A 121 15.65 -3.47 10.12
C LYS A 121 16.24 -2.19 9.53
N GLY A 122 15.38 -1.22 9.24
CA GLY A 122 15.74 0.06 8.60
C GLY A 122 15.78 0.03 7.07
N ARG A 123 15.62 -1.13 6.42
CA ARG A 123 15.59 -1.31 4.96
C ARG A 123 14.39 -2.14 4.50
N GLU A 124 13.34 -2.17 5.30
CA GLU A 124 12.18 -3.04 5.13
C GLU A 124 11.50 -2.84 3.78
N MET A 125 11.34 -1.59 3.33
CA MET A 125 10.69 -1.26 2.06
C MET A 125 11.40 -1.88 0.87
N VAL A 126 12.73 -1.72 0.79
CA VAL A 126 13.56 -2.28 -0.29
C VAL A 126 13.56 -3.80 -0.24
N THR A 127 13.70 -4.35 0.97
CA THR A 127 13.69 -5.81 1.20
C THR A 127 12.36 -6.41 0.81
N GLY A 128 11.23 -5.78 1.17
CA GLY A 128 9.90 -6.23 0.78
C GLY A 128 9.71 -6.23 -0.73
N TYR A 129 10.22 -5.22 -1.41
CA TYR A 129 10.18 -5.13 -2.87
C TYR A 129 11.00 -6.23 -3.55
N ILE A 130 12.25 -6.45 -3.11
CA ILE A 130 13.12 -7.52 -3.65
C ILE A 130 12.48 -8.89 -3.41
N LEU A 131 11.93 -9.12 -2.21
CA LEU A 131 11.25 -10.38 -1.90
C LEU A 131 10.01 -10.57 -2.78
N ALA A 132 9.26 -9.52 -3.06
CA ALA A 132 8.11 -9.58 -3.96
C ALA A 132 8.52 -10.01 -5.38
N PHE A 133 9.62 -9.50 -5.90
CA PHE A 133 10.18 -9.95 -7.19
C PHE A 133 10.59 -11.41 -7.18
N PHE A 134 11.27 -11.84 -6.13
CA PHE A 134 11.69 -13.24 -6.00
C PHE A 134 10.49 -14.19 -5.96
N ILE A 135 9.50 -13.89 -5.13
CA ILE A 135 8.28 -14.70 -5.02
C ILE A 135 7.45 -14.63 -6.31
N ASN A 136 7.47 -13.50 -7.04
CA ASN A 136 6.83 -13.42 -8.36
C ASN A 136 7.42 -14.45 -9.35
N GLY A 137 8.73 -14.67 -9.33
CA GLY A 137 9.35 -15.72 -10.12
C GLY A 137 8.81 -17.12 -9.78
N ILE A 138 8.66 -17.42 -8.48
CA ILE A 138 8.08 -18.67 -8.00
C ILE A 138 6.59 -18.77 -8.40
N TYR A 139 5.84 -17.69 -8.26
CA TYR A 139 4.44 -17.63 -8.65
C TYR A 139 4.27 -17.88 -10.15
N GLN A 140 5.08 -17.25 -11.00
CA GLN A 140 5.03 -17.47 -12.44
C GLN A 140 5.39 -18.91 -12.80
N PHE A 141 6.42 -19.49 -12.18
CA PHE A 141 6.76 -20.89 -12.36
C PHE A 141 5.57 -21.80 -11.98
N PHE A 142 4.94 -21.55 -10.83
CA PHE A 142 3.77 -22.30 -10.38
C PHE A 142 2.63 -22.23 -11.42
N VAL A 143 2.27 -21.02 -11.86
CA VAL A 143 1.14 -20.80 -12.77
C VAL A 143 1.43 -21.31 -14.18
N MET A 144 2.67 -21.20 -14.67
CA MET A 144 3.03 -21.57 -16.05
C MET A 144 3.37 -23.07 -16.23
N TYR A 145 3.83 -23.73 -15.16
CA TYR A 145 4.32 -25.10 -15.29
C TYR A 145 3.64 -26.11 -14.37
N MET A 146 3.27 -25.74 -13.14
CA MET A 146 2.68 -26.69 -12.20
C MET A 146 1.18 -26.88 -12.39
N LEU A 147 0.46 -25.82 -12.78
CA LEU A 147 -0.97 -25.92 -13.07
C LEU A 147 -1.21 -26.60 -14.42
N GLY A 148 -1.98 -27.65 -14.41
CA GLY A 148 -2.25 -28.50 -15.56
C GLY A 148 -1.30 -29.67 -15.74
N SER A 149 -0.08 -29.62 -15.19
CA SER A 149 0.87 -30.73 -15.21
C SER A 149 0.87 -31.53 -13.90
N VAL A 150 1.23 -30.87 -12.78
CA VAL A 150 1.30 -31.48 -11.44
C VAL A 150 -0.05 -31.38 -10.75
N ILE A 151 -0.70 -30.22 -10.85
CA ILE A 151 -2.02 -29.97 -10.31
C ILE A 151 -3.03 -30.03 -11.45
N PRO A 152 -3.88 -31.06 -11.53
CA PRO A 152 -4.81 -31.23 -12.64
C PRO A 152 -5.83 -30.09 -12.65
N MET A 153 -6.03 -29.49 -13.84
CA MET A 153 -7.02 -28.43 -14.07
C MET A 153 -8.20 -29.02 -14.83
N GLY A 154 -9.40 -28.93 -14.23
CA GLY A 154 -10.63 -29.43 -14.83
C GLY A 154 -11.12 -28.59 -15.98
N ASN A 155 -10.92 -27.27 -15.90
CA ASN A 155 -11.37 -26.33 -16.93
C ASN A 155 -10.27 -26.12 -18.00
N LYS A 156 -10.41 -26.86 -19.11
CA LYS A 156 -9.45 -26.76 -20.23
C LYS A 156 -9.42 -25.39 -20.91
N SER A 157 -10.46 -24.56 -20.75
CA SER A 157 -10.52 -23.23 -21.40
C SER A 157 -9.51 -22.24 -20.83
N ILE A 158 -9.08 -22.42 -19.57
CA ILE A 158 -8.10 -21.55 -18.89
C ILE A 158 -6.67 -22.03 -19.07
N VAL A 159 -6.46 -23.26 -19.53
CA VAL A 159 -5.15 -23.87 -19.75
C VAL A 159 -4.65 -23.52 -21.15
N LEU A 160 -3.33 -23.39 -21.32
CA LEU A 160 -2.71 -23.21 -22.61
C LEU A 160 -2.91 -24.46 -23.53
N SER A 161 -2.84 -24.25 -24.85
CA SER A 161 -3.02 -25.33 -25.83
C SER A 161 -2.04 -26.49 -25.70
N ARG A 162 -0.88 -26.25 -25.05
CA ARG A 162 0.12 -27.29 -24.74
C ARG A 162 -0.30 -28.25 -23.62
N GLY A 163 -1.48 -28.07 -23.00
CA GLY A 163 -2.04 -28.92 -21.96
C GLY A 163 -1.62 -28.57 -20.52
N TYR A 164 -0.70 -27.66 -20.32
CA TYR A 164 -0.28 -27.14 -19.00
C TYR A 164 0.04 -25.66 -19.04
N GLY A 165 -0.01 -25.03 -17.88
CA GLY A 165 0.14 -23.58 -17.71
C GLY A 165 -1.17 -22.84 -18.00
N ILE A 166 -1.36 -21.75 -17.28
CA ILE A 166 -2.56 -20.91 -17.36
C ILE A 166 -2.37 -19.84 -18.42
N ARG A 167 -3.44 -19.48 -19.13
CA ARG A 167 -3.44 -18.40 -20.11
C ARG A 167 -3.07 -17.06 -19.46
N ASN A 168 -2.44 -16.19 -20.22
CA ASN A 168 -2.03 -14.85 -19.75
C ASN A 168 -3.20 -14.02 -19.25
N THR A 169 -4.35 -14.13 -19.89
CA THR A 169 -5.57 -13.42 -19.48
C THR A 169 -6.67 -14.42 -19.22
N LEU A 170 -7.20 -14.38 -18.00
CA LEU A 170 -8.38 -15.13 -17.62
C LEU A 170 -9.60 -14.21 -17.56
N ASN A 171 -10.70 -14.64 -18.18
CA ASN A 171 -11.99 -13.99 -18.00
C ASN A 171 -12.59 -14.42 -16.65
N LEU A 172 -12.88 -13.45 -15.81
CA LEU A 172 -13.50 -13.62 -14.50
C LEU A 172 -15.03 -13.39 -14.56
N GLU A 173 -15.66 -13.57 -15.72
CA GLU A 173 -17.08 -13.27 -15.91
C GLU A 173 -17.98 -13.98 -14.90
N SER A 174 -17.63 -15.21 -14.50
CA SER A 174 -18.34 -15.99 -13.48
C SER A 174 -18.41 -15.32 -12.10
N VAL A 175 -17.41 -14.51 -11.76
CA VAL A 175 -17.31 -13.78 -10.50
C VAL A 175 -17.31 -12.27 -10.66
N ARG A 176 -17.47 -11.79 -11.92
CA ARG A 176 -17.43 -10.37 -12.24
C ARG A 176 -18.54 -9.61 -11.53
N GLN A 177 -18.17 -8.52 -10.86
CA GLN A 177 -19.09 -7.63 -10.14
C GLN A 177 -20.04 -8.36 -9.17
N SER A 178 -19.66 -9.57 -8.74
CA SER A 178 -20.51 -10.39 -7.89
C SER A 178 -20.76 -9.75 -6.52
N LEU A 179 -19.79 -9.02 -5.99
CA LEU A 179 -19.94 -8.25 -4.76
C LEU A 179 -20.69 -6.93 -5.04
N ASP A 180 -20.39 -6.29 -6.16
CA ASP A 180 -20.93 -4.97 -6.52
C ASP A 180 -22.43 -5.06 -6.86
N ASN A 181 -22.86 -6.15 -7.49
CA ASN A 181 -24.24 -6.34 -7.96
C ASN A 181 -25.18 -6.95 -6.90
N ILE A 182 -24.71 -7.38 -5.73
CA ILE A 182 -25.58 -7.89 -4.65
C ILE A 182 -26.63 -6.85 -4.29
N VAL A 183 -26.19 -5.60 -4.04
CA VAL A 183 -27.07 -4.46 -3.82
C VAL A 183 -26.47 -3.24 -4.50
N MET A 184 -27.03 -2.87 -5.65
CA MET A 184 -26.65 -1.67 -6.39
C MET A 184 -27.62 -0.53 -6.07
N LEU A 185 -27.16 0.47 -5.34
CA LEU A 185 -27.93 1.65 -5.03
C LEU A 185 -27.83 2.67 -6.18
N ARG A 186 -28.96 3.05 -6.76
CA ARG A 186 -29.03 4.06 -7.83
C ARG A 186 -29.63 5.34 -7.29
N VAL A 187 -28.81 6.35 -7.04
CA VAL A 187 -29.22 7.66 -6.51
C VAL A 187 -28.72 8.78 -7.40
N GLY A 188 -29.60 9.66 -7.86
CA GLY A 188 -29.22 10.82 -8.68
C GLY A 188 -28.53 10.47 -9.99
N GLY A 189 -28.74 9.24 -10.51
CA GLY A 189 -28.09 8.73 -11.71
C GLY A 189 -26.66 8.26 -11.49
N PHE A 190 -26.25 8.05 -10.23
CA PHE A 190 -25.02 7.36 -9.82
C PHE A 190 -25.35 5.93 -9.38
N SER A 191 -24.46 5.00 -9.75
CA SER A 191 -24.52 3.59 -9.32
C SER A 191 -23.49 3.35 -8.23
N ILE A 192 -23.94 3.04 -7.03
CA ILE A 192 -23.09 2.84 -5.86
C ILE A 192 -23.18 1.37 -5.43
N PRO A 193 -22.10 0.59 -5.48
CA PRO A 193 -22.06 -0.79 -5.02
C PRO A 193 -22.07 -0.84 -3.48
N LEU A 194 -23.26 -0.90 -2.90
CA LEU A 194 -23.46 -0.74 -1.45
C LEU A 194 -22.68 -1.78 -0.64
N VAL A 195 -22.71 -3.05 -1.06
CA VAL A 195 -22.05 -4.14 -0.31
C VAL A 195 -20.54 -3.95 -0.29
N THR A 196 -19.93 -3.54 -1.41
CA THR A 196 -18.50 -3.23 -1.48
C THR A 196 -18.13 -2.11 -0.51
N PHE A 197 -18.93 -1.04 -0.44
CA PHE A 197 -18.70 0.05 0.52
C PHE A 197 -18.92 -0.38 1.97
N ILE A 198 -19.87 -1.28 2.25
CA ILE A 198 -20.06 -1.87 3.59
C ILE A 198 -18.80 -2.67 3.99
N VAL A 199 -18.24 -3.48 3.09
CA VAL A 199 -17.02 -4.25 3.36
C VAL A 199 -15.84 -3.30 3.66
N ILE A 200 -15.70 -2.20 2.92
CA ILE A 200 -14.68 -1.18 3.18
C ILE A 200 -14.93 -0.49 4.53
N ALA A 201 -16.17 -0.14 4.84
CA ALA A 201 -16.53 0.46 6.12
C ALA A 201 -16.24 -0.48 7.29
N LEU A 202 -16.53 -1.77 7.16
CA LEU A 202 -16.18 -2.79 8.15
C LEU A 202 -14.66 -2.88 8.34
N LEU A 203 -13.87 -2.79 7.26
CA LEU A 203 -12.42 -2.74 7.39
C LEU A 203 -11.95 -1.46 8.09
N CYS A 204 -12.57 -0.31 7.81
CA CYS A 204 -12.27 0.93 8.54
C CYS A 204 -12.57 0.80 10.04
N VAL A 205 -13.71 0.23 10.38
CA VAL A 205 -14.11 -0.05 11.77
C VAL A 205 -13.10 -1.02 12.40
N PHE A 206 -12.72 -2.09 11.70
CA PHE A 206 -11.69 -3.03 12.14
C PHE A 206 -10.37 -2.31 12.44
N VAL A 207 -9.88 -1.46 11.54
CA VAL A 207 -8.62 -0.71 11.74
C VAL A 207 -8.73 0.21 12.97
N VAL A 208 -9.86 0.91 13.16
CA VAL A 208 -10.06 1.78 14.32
C VAL A 208 -10.14 0.98 15.64
N TRP A 209 -10.87 -0.12 15.64
CA TRP A 209 -10.97 -1.03 16.77
C TRP A 209 -9.62 -1.68 17.08
N PHE A 210 -8.93 -2.20 16.04
CA PHE A 210 -7.63 -2.87 16.18
C PHE A 210 -6.59 -1.97 16.84
N LYS A 211 -6.56 -0.68 16.50
CA LYS A 211 -5.66 0.32 17.13
C LYS A 211 -5.85 0.44 18.65
N LYS A 212 -7.03 0.09 19.18
CA LYS A 212 -7.35 0.11 20.61
C LYS A 212 -7.00 -1.20 21.32
N THR A 213 -6.79 -2.29 20.58
CA THR A 213 -6.37 -3.58 21.14
C THR A 213 -4.94 -3.52 21.65
N LYS A 214 -4.55 -4.45 22.53
CA LYS A 214 -3.16 -4.56 23.03
C LYS A 214 -2.17 -4.65 21.86
N LEU A 215 -2.42 -5.55 20.93
CA LEU A 215 -1.53 -5.75 19.76
C LEU A 215 -1.42 -4.47 18.90
N GLY A 216 -2.52 -3.74 18.69
CA GLY A 216 -2.50 -2.48 17.95
C GLY A 216 -1.75 -1.37 18.69
N GLN A 217 -1.81 -1.35 20.03
CA GLN A 217 -1.02 -0.43 20.84
C GLN A 217 0.47 -0.80 20.83
N ASP A 218 0.79 -2.10 20.94
CA ASP A 218 2.16 -2.61 20.82
C ASP A 218 2.77 -2.25 19.45
N MET A 219 2.00 -2.42 18.35
CA MET A 219 2.45 -1.99 17.00
C MET A 219 2.77 -0.50 16.95
N ARG A 220 1.94 0.34 17.57
CA ARG A 220 2.18 1.79 17.60
C ARG A 220 3.39 2.17 18.45
N ALA A 221 3.60 1.49 19.57
CA ALA A 221 4.79 1.70 20.40
C ALA A 221 6.06 1.32 19.64
N VAL A 222 6.07 0.15 18.99
CA VAL A 222 7.17 -0.32 18.13
C VAL A 222 7.42 0.65 16.97
N GLY A 223 6.36 1.20 16.37
CA GLY A 223 6.46 2.16 15.28
C GLY A 223 6.99 3.55 15.69
N GLN A 224 6.88 3.91 16.97
CA GLN A 224 7.44 5.14 17.49
C GLN A 224 8.94 5.00 17.81
N ASP A 225 9.29 3.98 18.60
CA ASP A 225 10.68 3.66 18.94
C ASP A 225 10.80 2.18 19.31
N MET A 226 11.53 1.42 18.50
CA MET A 226 11.71 -0.02 18.71
C MET A 226 12.52 -0.31 19.97
N ALA A 227 13.54 0.50 20.30
CA ALA A 227 14.39 0.26 21.45
C ALA A 227 13.63 0.53 22.77
N VAL A 228 12.84 1.60 22.81
CA VAL A 228 11.97 1.92 23.95
C VAL A 228 10.88 0.87 24.13
N ALA A 229 10.27 0.40 23.04
CA ALA A 229 9.26 -0.65 23.08
C ALA A 229 9.84 -1.99 23.60
N GLU A 230 11.03 -2.36 23.17
CA GLU A 230 11.73 -3.57 23.64
C GLU A 230 12.08 -3.46 25.13
N ALA A 231 12.59 -2.30 25.58
CA ALA A 231 12.87 -2.03 26.99
C ALA A 231 11.59 -2.08 27.86
N ALA A 232 10.43 -1.76 27.30
CA ALA A 232 9.11 -1.89 27.94
C ALA A 232 8.55 -3.32 27.92
N GLY A 233 9.29 -4.31 27.42
CA GLY A 233 8.91 -5.72 27.37
C GLY A 233 7.98 -6.09 26.21
N ILE A 234 7.81 -5.22 25.20
CA ILE A 234 7.02 -5.52 24.01
C ILE A 234 7.82 -6.45 23.09
N PRO A 235 7.26 -7.57 22.63
CA PRO A 235 7.94 -8.51 21.71
C PRO A 235 7.98 -7.91 20.29
N VAL A 236 8.94 -7.02 20.03
CA VAL A 236 9.06 -6.22 18.80
C VAL A 236 9.00 -7.08 17.54
N GLU A 237 9.77 -8.16 17.49
CA GLU A 237 9.83 -9.04 16.30
C GLU A 237 8.50 -9.70 15.98
N LYS A 238 7.82 -10.26 16.99
CA LYS A 238 6.52 -10.89 16.83
C LYS A 238 5.47 -9.87 16.38
N THR A 239 5.46 -8.70 17.00
CA THR A 239 4.53 -7.61 16.69
C THR A 239 4.66 -7.17 15.22
N ARG A 240 5.89 -7.05 14.72
CA ARG A 240 6.17 -6.68 13.32
C ARG A 240 5.76 -7.78 12.35
N ILE A 241 6.08 -9.04 12.64
CA ILE A 241 5.66 -10.18 11.81
C ILE A 241 4.13 -10.22 11.69
N VAL A 242 3.41 -10.09 12.80
CA VAL A 242 1.94 -10.10 12.79
C VAL A 242 1.38 -8.93 11.98
N ALA A 243 1.99 -7.74 12.04
CA ALA A 243 1.57 -6.61 11.21
C ALA A 243 1.66 -6.92 9.70
N ILE A 244 2.74 -7.58 9.27
CA ILE A 244 2.91 -8.00 7.88
C ILE A 244 1.93 -9.10 7.50
N ILE A 245 1.71 -10.11 8.34
CA ILE A 245 0.74 -11.17 8.06
C ILE A 245 -0.65 -10.58 7.84
N ILE A 246 -1.13 -9.72 8.76
CA ILE A 246 -2.45 -9.10 8.62
C ILE A 246 -2.52 -8.25 7.34
N SER A 247 -1.47 -7.45 7.05
CA SER A 247 -1.40 -6.66 5.82
C SER A 247 -1.45 -7.53 4.56
N THR A 248 -0.76 -8.67 4.55
CA THR A 248 -0.73 -9.60 3.42
C THR A 248 -2.07 -10.30 3.22
N VAL A 249 -2.74 -10.70 4.32
CA VAL A 249 -4.09 -11.26 4.29
C VAL A 249 -5.11 -10.24 3.78
N LEU A 250 -5.03 -9.00 4.25
CA LEU A 250 -5.88 -7.92 3.76
C LEU A 250 -5.60 -7.61 2.28
N ALA A 251 -4.35 -7.66 1.84
CA ALA A 251 -4.00 -7.48 0.44
C ALA A 251 -4.55 -8.62 -0.45
N CYS A 252 -4.59 -9.86 0.06
CA CYS A 252 -5.26 -10.98 -0.61
C CYS A 252 -6.75 -10.71 -0.84
N ALA A 253 -7.47 -10.33 0.20
CA ALA A 253 -8.88 -9.96 0.09
C ALA A 253 -9.10 -8.75 -0.81
N GLY A 254 -8.26 -7.73 -0.67
CA GLY A 254 -8.31 -6.53 -1.50
C GLY A 254 -8.07 -6.80 -2.98
N GLN A 255 -7.17 -7.73 -3.33
CA GLN A 255 -6.91 -8.14 -4.71
C GLN A 255 -8.11 -8.89 -5.31
N ILE A 256 -8.78 -9.73 -4.53
CA ILE A 256 -10.01 -10.41 -4.96
C ILE A 256 -11.10 -9.37 -5.26
N ILE A 257 -11.29 -8.38 -4.36
CA ILE A 257 -12.25 -7.28 -4.57
C ILE A 257 -11.87 -6.45 -5.80
N PHE A 258 -10.60 -6.19 -6.02
CA PHE A 258 -10.11 -5.46 -7.18
C PHE A 258 -10.42 -6.20 -8.48
N LEU A 259 -10.06 -7.47 -8.56
CA LEU A 259 -10.17 -8.28 -9.78
C LEU A 259 -11.63 -8.62 -10.13
N GLN A 260 -12.50 -8.84 -9.14
CA GLN A 260 -13.91 -9.06 -9.40
C GLN A 260 -14.58 -7.83 -10.05
N ASN A 261 -14.16 -6.62 -9.65
CA ASN A 261 -14.65 -5.39 -10.29
C ASN A 261 -14.11 -5.24 -11.72
N MET A 262 -12.84 -5.58 -11.96
CA MET A 262 -12.24 -5.53 -13.30
C MET A 262 -12.81 -6.57 -14.25
N GLY A 263 -13.16 -7.76 -13.77
CA GLY A 263 -13.67 -8.86 -14.56
C GLY A 263 -12.64 -9.59 -15.42
N ASN A 264 -11.36 -9.18 -15.35
CA ASN A 264 -10.24 -9.79 -16.05
C ASN A 264 -9.05 -9.95 -15.11
N LEU A 265 -8.35 -11.09 -15.21
CA LEU A 265 -7.13 -11.36 -14.50
C LEU A 265 -5.98 -11.49 -15.51
N ALA A 266 -5.05 -10.54 -15.52
CA ALA A 266 -3.76 -10.70 -16.17
C ALA A 266 -2.89 -11.59 -15.28
N THR A 267 -2.86 -12.88 -15.59
CA THR A 267 -2.40 -13.95 -14.70
C THR A 267 -0.97 -13.73 -14.20
N TYR A 268 -0.09 -13.19 -15.04
CA TYR A 268 1.33 -13.10 -14.72
C TYR A 268 1.75 -11.78 -14.05
N ASN A 269 0.96 -10.71 -14.14
CA ASN A 269 1.40 -9.38 -13.73
C ASN A 269 0.32 -8.50 -13.08
N ALA A 270 -0.91 -8.99 -12.87
CA ALA A 270 -1.96 -8.16 -12.27
C ALA A 270 -1.64 -7.71 -10.83
N HIS A 271 -0.77 -8.43 -10.14
CA HIS A 271 -0.32 -8.09 -8.78
C HIS A 271 0.77 -7.01 -8.75
N ASP A 272 1.55 -6.83 -9.83
CA ASP A 272 2.68 -5.88 -9.88
C ASP A 272 2.21 -4.44 -9.65
N GLN A 273 1.14 -4.05 -10.33
CA GLN A 273 0.59 -2.70 -10.23
C GLN A 273 -0.13 -2.44 -8.90
N THR A 274 -0.62 -3.49 -8.25
CA THR A 274 -1.40 -3.38 -7.02
C THR A 274 -0.61 -2.74 -5.89
N GLY A 275 0.61 -3.21 -5.65
CA GLY A 275 1.49 -2.66 -4.63
C GLY A 275 1.88 -1.22 -4.90
N PHE A 276 2.29 -0.91 -6.13
CA PHE A 276 2.72 0.43 -6.51
C PHE A 276 1.60 1.46 -6.44
N PHE A 277 0.43 1.16 -6.99
CA PHE A 277 -0.67 2.12 -6.99
C PHE A 277 -1.29 2.31 -5.60
N ALA A 278 -1.31 1.27 -4.77
CA ALA A 278 -1.75 1.41 -3.39
C ALA A 278 -0.80 2.33 -2.58
N VAL A 279 0.52 2.14 -2.75
CA VAL A 279 1.55 2.99 -2.14
C VAL A 279 1.49 4.41 -2.70
N ALA A 280 1.37 4.59 -4.02
CA ALA A 280 1.21 5.91 -4.62
C ALA A 280 -0.05 6.62 -4.08
N ALA A 281 -1.18 5.92 -3.99
CA ALA A 281 -2.42 6.49 -3.49
C ALA A 281 -2.28 7.02 -2.06
N ILE A 282 -1.74 6.22 -1.13
CA ILE A 282 -1.63 6.66 0.26
C ILE A 282 -0.67 7.86 0.41
N LEU A 283 0.39 7.93 -0.40
CA LEU A 283 1.33 9.06 -0.42
C LEU A 283 0.72 10.32 -1.04
N VAL A 284 -0.02 10.17 -2.14
CA VAL A 284 -0.81 11.27 -2.74
C VAL A 284 -1.82 11.83 -1.74
N GLY A 285 -2.41 10.99 -0.91
CA GLY A 285 -3.30 11.39 0.17
C GLY A 285 -2.63 12.11 1.34
N GLY A 286 -1.32 12.37 1.26
CA GLY A 286 -0.56 13.12 2.28
C GLY A 286 -0.09 12.26 3.45
N ALA A 287 -0.12 10.93 3.34
CA ALA A 287 0.56 10.06 4.28
C ALA A 287 2.09 10.18 4.13
N SER A 288 2.79 9.77 5.17
CA SER A 288 4.24 9.59 5.17
C SER A 288 4.59 8.13 5.42
N VAL A 289 5.87 7.81 5.32
CA VAL A 289 6.37 6.45 5.60
C VAL A 289 6.12 6.03 7.06
N THR A 290 5.99 7.01 7.96
CA THR A 290 5.82 6.77 9.41
C THR A 290 4.43 7.08 9.94
N HIS A 291 3.61 7.83 9.17
CA HIS A 291 2.30 8.29 9.62
C HIS A 291 1.27 8.21 8.49
N ALA A 292 0.22 7.48 8.74
CA ALA A 292 -0.92 7.38 7.84
C ALA A 292 -2.24 7.32 8.61
N SER A 293 -3.32 7.69 7.95
CA SER A 293 -4.67 7.66 8.50
C SER A 293 -5.67 7.17 7.45
N ILE A 294 -6.85 6.77 7.89
CA ILE A 294 -7.95 6.38 7.00
C ILE A 294 -8.31 7.55 6.06
N ALA A 295 -8.28 8.80 6.55
CA ALA A 295 -8.53 9.98 5.71
C ALA A 295 -7.50 10.12 4.57
N ASN A 296 -6.22 9.83 4.83
CA ASN A 296 -5.19 9.82 3.78
C ASN A 296 -5.48 8.76 2.71
N VAL A 297 -6.02 7.59 3.11
CA VAL A 297 -6.41 6.52 2.17
C VAL A 297 -7.48 7.03 1.20
N PHE A 298 -8.61 7.52 1.71
CA PHE A 298 -9.70 7.96 0.85
C PHE A 298 -9.34 9.18 0.01
N LEU A 299 -8.64 10.15 0.59
CA LEU A 299 -8.16 11.33 -0.15
C LEU A 299 -7.21 10.90 -1.27
N GLY A 300 -6.27 10.00 -0.97
CA GLY A 300 -5.29 9.55 -1.94
C GLY A 300 -5.88 8.71 -3.06
N VAL A 301 -6.77 7.77 -2.74
CA VAL A 301 -7.48 6.98 -3.75
C VAL A 301 -8.29 7.91 -4.66
N THR A 302 -9.03 8.88 -4.08
CA THR A 302 -9.80 9.85 -4.85
C THR A 302 -8.93 10.65 -5.81
N LEU A 303 -7.87 11.27 -5.32
CA LEU A 303 -7.01 12.15 -6.13
C LEU A 303 -6.23 11.40 -7.20
N LEU A 304 -5.59 10.28 -6.81
CA LEU A 304 -4.81 9.48 -7.75
C LEU A 304 -5.69 8.94 -8.87
N HIS A 305 -6.86 8.39 -8.53
CA HIS A 305 -7.73 7.81 -9.53
C HIS A 305 -8.53 8.84 -10.32
N ALA A 306 -8.83 10.02 -9.78
CA ALA A 306 -9.37 11.14 -10.56
C ALA A 306 -8.39 11.51 -11.68
N MET A 307 -7.11 11.67 -11.36
CA MET A 307 -6.07 11.91 -12.35
C MET A 307 -5.97 10.76 -13.36
N PHE A 308 -6.05 9.50 -12.91
CA PHE A 308 -5.99 8.33 -13.80
C PHE A 308 -7.17 8.22 -14.78
N VAL A 309 -8.31 8.81 -14.43
CA VAL A 309 -9.48 8.86 -15.32
C VAL A 309 -9.29 9.92 -16.41
N VAL A 310 -8.80 11.10 -16.04
CA VAL A 310 -8.76 12.25 -16.97
C VAL A 310 -7.50 12.29 -17.82
N SER A 311 -6.35 11.77 -17.34
CA SER A 311 -5.06 11.96 -18.00
C SER A 311 -4.94 11.33 -19.39
N PRO A 312 -5.47 10.12 -19.70
CA PRO A 312 -5.34 9.54 -21.04
C PRO A 312 -6.06 10.39 -22.11
N LEU A 313 -7.29 10.83 -21.80
CA LEU A 313 -8.08 11.64 -22.74
C LEU A 313 -7.59 13.08 -22.83
N ALA A 314 -7.14 13.68 -21.73
CA ALA A 314 -6.46 14.96 -21.74
C ALA A 314 -5.18 14.89 -22.59
N GLY A 315 -4.38 13.82 -22.44
CA GLY A 315 -3.19 13.56 -23.26
C GLY A 315 -3.51 13.40 -24.74
N GLN A 316 -4.58 12.68 -25.07
CA GLN A 316 -5.04 12.55 -26.44
C GLN A 316 -5.40 13.89 -27.07
N LYS A 317 -6.10 14.74 -26.33
CA LYS A 317 -6.56 16.05 -26.84
C LYS A 317 -5.44 17.10 -26.91
N LEU A 318 -4.50 17.07 -25.96
CA LEU A 318 -3.39 18.02 -25.90
C LEU A 318 -2.22 17.66 -26.81
N PHE A 319 -1.93 16.35 -26.97
CA PHE A 319 -0.73 15.83 -27.64
C PHE A 319 -1.04 14.93 -28.84
N GLY A 320 -2.31 14.77 -29.20
CA GLY A 320 -2.73 13.91 -30.32
C GLY A 320 -2.66 12.39 -30.03
N SER A 321 -2.27 11.97 -28.81
CA SER A 321 -2.10 10.56 -28.47
C SER A 321 -2.53 10.25 -27.03
N ALA A 322 -3.45 9.29 -26.88
CA ALA A 322 -3.85 8.77 -25.55
C ALA A 322 -2.70 8.04 -24.83
N MET A 323 -1.76 7.50 -25.59
CA MET A 323 -0.57 6.81 -25.08
C MET A 323 0.32 7.76 -24.26
N ILE A 324 0.44 9.02 -24.69
CA ILE A 324 1.22 10.05 -23.96
C ILE A 324 0.56 10.31 -22.60
N GLY A 325 -0.78 10.41 -22.55
CA GLY A 325 -1.52 10.56 -21.29
C GLY A 325 -1.38 9.35 -20.36
N GLU A 326 -1.30 8.14 -20.92
CA GLU A 326 -1.06 6.92 -20.15
C GLU A 326 0.37 6.88 -19.58
N TYR A 327 1.38 7.23 -20.36
CA TYR A 327 2.75 7.36 -19.86
C TYR A 327 2.89 8.45 -18.80
N PHE A 328 2.22 9.58 -18.98
CA PHE A 328 2.19 10.65 -17.98
C PHE A 328 1.57 10.16 -16.65
N ARG A 329 0.49 9.40 -16.72
CA ARG A 329 -0.14 8.77 -15.55
C ARG A 329 0.83 7.86 -14.81
N GLN A 330 1.55 6.99 -15.52
CA GLN A 330 2.53 6.09 -14.94
C GLN A 330 3.72 6.85 -14.36
N PHE A 331 4.25 7.81 -15.10
CA PHE A 331 5.36 8.66 -14.65
C PHE A 331 5.03 9.39 -13.34
N ILE A 332 3.83 9.97 -13.24
CA ILE A 332 3.39 10.62 -12.01
C ILE A 332 3.23 9.60 -10.88
N GLY A 333 2.62 8.46 -11.12
CA GLY A 333 2.45 7.40 -10.13
C GLY A 333 3.79 6.97 -9.51
N TYR A 334 4.78 6.65 -10.33
CA TYR A 334 6.12 6.29 -9.86
C TYR A 334 6.89 7.48 -9.30
N GLY A 335 6.75 8.67 -9.89
CA GLY A 335 7.40 9.90 -9.47
C GLY A 335 7.01 10.32 -8.06
N VAL A 336 5.74 10.17 -7.69
CA VAL A 336 5.27 10.46 -6.32
C VAL A 336 5.92 9.53 -5.30
N ILE A 337 6.04 8.25 -5.61
CA ILE A 337 6.72 7.30 -4.72
C ILE A 337 8.18 7.72 -4.56
N ALA A 338 8.88 7.97 -5.67
CA ALA A 338 10.28 8.35 -5.65
C ALA A 338 10.51 9.65 -4.86
N ILE A 339 9.76 10.70 -5.15
CA ILE A 339 9.86 11.99 -4.45
C ILE A 339 9.54 11.82 -2.96
N SER A 340 8.51 11.08 -2.60
CA SER A 340 8.14 10.85 -1.20
C SER A 340 9.23 10.11 -0.43
N LEU A 341 9.86 9.10 -1.04
CA LEU A 341 10.98 8.36 -0.43
C LEU A 341 12.23 9.23 -0.28
N VAL A 342 12.55 10.05 -1.29
CA VAL A 342 13.69 11.00 -1.23
C VAL A 342 13.47 12.03 -0.12
N LEU A 343 12.27 12.62 -0.04
CA LEU A 343 11.92 13.58 1.01
C LEU A 343 11.97 12.94 2.41
N TYR A 344 11.51 11.69 2.54
CA TYR A 344 11.63 10.95 3.79
C TYR A 344 13.10 10.75 4.18
N ALA A 345 13.93 10.24 3.28
CA ALA A 345 15.36 10.01 3.52
C ALA A 345 16.10 11.30 3.88
N TRP A 346 15.77 12.40 3.21
CA TRP A 346 16.35 13.71 3.50
C TRP A 346 15.96 14.22 4.90
N ARG A 347 14.67 14.12 5.27
CA ARG A 347 14.17 14.52 6.61
C ARG A 347 14.82 13.70 7.73
N THR A 348 14.94 12.38 7.53
CA THR A 348 15.57 11.49 8.51
C THR A 348 17.05 11.83 8.71
N ARG A 349 17.79 12.10 7.63
CA ARG A 349 19.19 12.55 7.71
C ARG A 349 19.32 13.89 8.41
N LYS A 350 18.44 14.84 8.13
CA LYS A 350 18.44 16.15 8.77
C LYS A 350 18.17 16.05 10.28
N ALA A 351 17.15 15.28 10.68
CA ALA A 351 16.84 15.04 12.08
C ALA A 351 17.99 14.36 12.82
N ALA A 352 18.66 13.38 12.22
CA ALA A 352 19.84 12.72 12.78
C ALA A 352 21.03 13.67 12.93
N ALA A 353 21.22 14.58 11.96
CA ALA A 353 22.28 15.60 12.04
C ALA A 353 22.01 16.61 13.17
N GLU A 354 20.76 17.08 13.30
CA GLU A 354 20.34 17.99 14.38
C GLU A 354 20.49 17.35 15.77
N ALA A 355 20.12 16.08 15.91
CA ALA A 355 20.30 15.31 17.15
C ALA A 355 21.78 15.16 17.52
N ARG A 356 22.67 14.91 16.55
CA ARG A 356 24.13 14.86 16.78
C ARG A 356 24.69 16.21 17.20
N LEU A 357 24.23 17.31 16.63
CA LEU A 357 24.66 18.66 17.00
C LEU A 357 24.18 19.02 18.41
N SER A 358 22.97 18.67 18.80
CA SER A 358 22.47 18.91 20.16
C SER A 358 23.25 18.13 21.22
N LEU A 359 23.60 16.87 20.93
CA LEU A 359 24.43 16.06 21.82
C LEU A 359 25.85 16.64 21.97
N ARG A 360 26.48 17.11 20.88
CA ARG A 360 27.79 17.80 20.93
C ARG A 360 27.70 19.12 21.67
N GLY A 361 26.63 19.90 21.52
CA GLY A 361 26.39 21.13 22.27
C GLY A 361 26.23 20.87 23.77
N ALA A 362 25.57 19.79 24.16
CA ALA A 362 25.42 19.38 25.56
C ALA A 362 26.73 18.89 26.18
N GLN A 363 27.64 18.28 25.40
CA GLN A 363 28.96 17.85 25.86
C GLN A 363 29.96 19.02 26.00
N ASN A 364 29.76 20.09 25.23
CA ASN A 364 30.60 21.30 25.24
C ASN A 364 29.99 22.47 26.06
N GLY A 365 28.93 22.24 26.83
CA GLY A 365 28.33 23.22 27.74
C GLY A 365 29.32 23.64 28.83
N PRO A 366 29.24 24.89 29.38
CA PRO A 366 30.24 25.50 30.28
C PRO A 366 30.21 24.87 31.68
N GLY A 367 30.73 23.65 31.79
CA GLY A 367 30.76 22.89 33.06
C GLY A 367 32.08 22.18 33.37
N LYS A 368 33.18 22.49 32.64
CA LYS A 368 34.52 22.13 33.06
C LYS A 368 35.30 23.41 33.40
N GLY A 369 34.97 23.98 34.56
CA GLY A 369 35.85 24.94 35.22
C GLY A 369 37.22 24.28 35.48
N ASN A 370 38.27 24.88 34.93
CA ASN A 370 39.64 24.57 35.23
C ASN A 370 39.88 24.57 36.74
N GLY A 371 39.76 23.44 37.40
CA GLY A 371 40.39 23.21 38.70
C GLY A 371 41.88 23.05 38.48
N LYS A 372 42.61 24.18 38.47
CA LYS A 372 44.06 24.13 38.66
C LYS A 372 44.37 23.49 40.06
N PRO A 373 45.19 22.48 40.15
CA PRO A 373 45.66 22.02 41.47
C PRO A 373 46.46 23.11 42.07
N ALA A 374 46.08 23.60 43.28
CA ALA A 374 46.88 24.49 44.12
C ALA A 374 48.16 23.76 44.51
N VAL A 375 49.24 24.24 43.99
CA VAL A 375 50.57 23.84 44.46
C VAL A 375 50.75 24.42 45.88
N GLY A 376 50.64 23.58 46.89
CA GLY A 376 50.96 23.88 48.26
C GLY A 376 52.48 23.96 48.41
N ASN A 377 52.98 25.16 48.57
CA ASN A 377 54.30 25.41 49.08
C ASN A 377 54.35 25.04 50.59
N GLY A 378 54.95 23.92 50.93
CA GLY A 378 55.29 23.54 52.28
C GLY A 378 56.75 23.89 52.55
N GLY A 379 56.96 24.99 53.26
CA GLY A 379 58.32 25.35 53.79
C GLY A 379 58.68 24.54 55.03
N GLN A 380 59.85 24.27 55.08
CA GLN A 380 60.80 23.94 56.15
C GLN A 380 60.28 23.98 57.59
N ALA A 381 60.54 22.92 58.35
CA ALA A 381 61.35 22.82 59.54
C ALA A 381 61.59 21.36 59.92
#